data_2c81dd43199ddd27b79b4ff4f2ffd530
#
_entry.id   2c81dd43199ddd27b79b4ff4f2ffd530
#
_cell.length_a   1.000
_cell.length_b   1.000
_cell.length_c   1.000
_cell.angle_alpha   90.00
_cell.angle_beta   90.00
_cell.angle_gamma   90.00
#
_symmetry.space_group_name_H-M   'P 1'
#
loop_
_entity.id
_entity.type
_entity.pdbx_description
1 polymer ?
#
loop_
_entity_poly.entity_id
_entity_poly.type
_entity_poly.pdbx_seq_one_letter_code
_entity_poly.pdbx_strand_id
1 'polypeptide(L)'
;MREARAAAILRNTFARVAERVKGLPGNRPLISRRQLDKIAALSGCARSATRVRCPTRFNRKYRNIDGTCNNRKNKLWGSSLTPFQRFLPPIYEDQLNAPVGWDKSLEYIGFTLPSVRQVSNELITTPTNVEDPDYTHMLTQWGQFLDHDTDLTPTDVGLTMPKPGMDAISCSETCDNIMPCFPILIPDNDPRIDNVLDKACMPFTRSSAVCGTGETSTIFNKFKPREQINQITSFIDASNVYGXTSDVAQSLRDFSTDDGLLRVNLEEVDISSGMDLLPYQNEAVSSCSQNPNGENIVPCFLAGDVRANEVNTLIASHTIWLREHNRLARELKRINPHSNGEQIYQEARKIVGAMMQRITFTEYLPKILGQRGMDQIGEYAGYNPNVNPSTRNEFATAAFRFGHAAIGGTVRRIMHEELSQNLFALKNQIALDLASLNTQRGRDHGIPFYNDWRAFCNLPRAESFDDLAGEFSNSDVRDTLADVYGDVNNIDLWPAAQLEDHEDGARVGPTFRCMMAEQFKAHRDGDRFWYQGARVFKPAQRAQISRVTLARVICDNTGITRLPPDVFRRTVG
;
A
#
# COMPACT_ATOMS: atom_id res chain seq x y z
N MET A 1 -13.98 7.52 -3.75
CA MET A 1 -13.72 8.37 -2.57
C MET A 1 -14.84 8.31 -1.52
N ARG A 2 -16.12 8.37 -1.92
CA ARG A 2 -17.25 8.32 -0.96
C ARG A 2 -17.24 7.05 -0.10
N GLU A 3 -16.98 5.90 -0.71
CA GLU A 3 -16.97 4.62 0.02
C GLU A 3 -15.81 4.50 1.01
N ALA A 4 -14.65 5.07 0.66
CA ALA A 4 -13.51 5.13 1.57
C ALA A 4 -13.78 6.01 2.80
N ARG A 5 -14.74 6.93 2.71
CA ARG A 5 -15.12 7.85 3.80
C ARG A 5 -16.42 7.46 4.49
N ALA A 6 -17.05 6.36 4.08
CA ALA A 6 -18.41 6.00 4.51
C ALA A 6 -18.51 5.81 6.03
N ALA A 7 -17.51 5.17 6.64
CA ALA A 7 -17.48 4.93 8.08
C ALA A 7 -17.40 6.26 8.86
N ALA A 8 -16.54 7.18 8.44
CA ALA A 8 -16.41 8.49 9.08
C ALA A 8 -17.70 9.31 8.94
N ILE A 9 -18.31 9.30 7.75
CA ILE A 9 -19.59 9.98 7.51
C ILE A 9 -20.69 9.41 8.41
N LEU A 10 -20.78 8.08 8.51
CA LEU A 10 -21.78 7.43 9.38
C LEU A 10 -21.55 7.77 10.84
N ARG A 11 -20.31 7.62 11.33
CA ARG A 11 -19.92 7.94 12.71
C ARG A 11 -20.31 9.36 13.08
N ASN A 12 -19.92 10.32 12.27
CA ASN A 12 -20.16 11.74 12.54
C ASN A 12 -21.65 12.10 12.48
N THR A 13 -22.39 11.50 11.53
CA THR A 13 -23.85 11.68 11.44
C THR A 13 -24.54 11.13 12.69
N PHE A 14 -24.13 9.93 13.12
CA PHE A 14 -24.71 9.28 14.30
C PHE A 14 -24.43 10.09 15.57
N ALA A 15 -23.20 10.58 15.76
CA ALA A 15 -22.81 11.41 16.89
C ALA A 15 -23.67 12.68 16.98
N ARG A 16 -23.94 13.35 15.86
CA ARG A 16 -24.79 14.54 15.79
C ARG A 16 -26.24 14.26 16.19
N VAL A 17 -26.76 13.14 15.70
CA VAL A 17 -28.13 12.73 16.04
C VAL A 17 -28.21 12.42 17.55
N ALA A 18 -27.21 11.71 18.07
CA ALA A 18 -27.14 11.40 19.52
C ALA A 18 -27.11 12.68 20.36
N GLU A 19 -26.35 13.68 19.96
CA GLU A 19 -26.29 14.97 20.68
C GLU A 19 -27.60 15.73 20.65
N ARG A 20 -28.29 15.77 19.52
CA ARG A 20 -29.60 16.46 19.39
C ARG A 20 -30.67 15.81 20.24
N VAL A 21 -30.53 14.55 20.58
CA VAL A 21 -31.52 13.80 21.39
C VAL A 21 -31.13 13.78 22.86
N LYS A 22 -29.90 14.19 23.22
CA LYS A 22 -29.44 14.34 24.59
C LYS A 22 -30.28 15.41 25.26
N GLY A 23 -31.10 14.99 26.19
CA GLY A 23 -31.99 15.92 26.94
C GLY A 23 -33.46 15.83 26.61
N LEU A 24 -33.86 15.00 25.66
CA LEU A 24 -35.29 14.73 25.42
C LEU A 24 -35.80 13.65 26.39
N PRO A 25 -36.94 13.86 27.06
CA PRO A 25 -37.46 12.86 28.01
C PRO A 25 -37.98 11.61 27.30
N GLY A 26 -37.64 10.45 27.83
CA GLY A 26 -38.17 9.16 27.39
C GLY A 26 -37.16 8.11 26.97
N ASN A 27 -37.52 6.86 27.19
CA ASN A 27 -36.70 5.65 26.88
C ASN A 27 -36.89 5.19 25.43
N ARG A 28 -36.83 6.11 24.46
CA ARG A 28 -36.96 5.74 23.05
C ARG A 28 -35.58 5.52 22.42
N PRO A 29 -35.44 4.53 21.54
CA PRO A 29 -34.17 4.38 20.82
C PRO A 29 -33.88 5.65 20.02
N LEU A 30 -32.64 6.12 20.11
CA LEU A 30 -32.15 7.35 19.49
C LEU A 30 -32.50 7.45 18.00
N ILE A 31 -32.49 6.33 17.32
CA ILE A 31 -32.74 6.22 15.87
C ILE A 31 -33.49 4.92 15.62
N SER A 32 -34.58 4.99 14.88
CA SER A 32 -35.28 3.78 14.44
C SER A 32 -34.43 3.03 13.40
N ARG A 33 -34.65 1.73 13.28
CA ARG A 33 -33.93 0.88 12.29
C ARG A 33 -34.06 1.45 10.88
N ARG A 34 -35.24 1.91 10.50
CA ARG A 34 -35.49 2.52 9.17
C ARG A 34 -34.67 3.79 8.96
N GLN A 35 -34.52 4.62 9.99
CA GLN A 35 -33.68 5.82 9.93
C GLN A 35 -32.19 5.44 9.82
N LEU A 36 -31.75 4.45 10.60
CA LEU A 36 -30.37 3.94 10.52
C LEU A 36 -30.04 3.41 9.12
N ASP A 37 -30.92 2.60 8.54
CA ASP A 37 -30.76 2.07 7.18
C ASP A 37 -30.63 3.22 6.16
N LYS A 38 -31.44 4.27 6.32
CA LYS A 38 -31.39 5.45 5.44
C LYS A 38 -30.07 6.23 5.61
N ILE A 39 -29.63 6.43 6.84
CA ILE A 39 -28.36 7.12 7.13
C ILE A 39 -27.21 6.29 6.57
N ALA A 40 -27.22 4.99 6.78
CA ALA A 40 -26.19 4.07 6.24
C ALA A 40 -26.15 4.13 4.71
N ALA A 41 -27.30 4.15 4.05
CA ALA A 41 -27.37 4.27 2.59
C ALA A 41 -26.82 5.61 2.11
N LEU A 42 -27.19 6.70 2.75
CA LEU A 42 -26.75 8.05 2.39
C LEU A 42 -25.25 8.26 2.63
N SER A 43 -24.69 7.66 3.68
CA SER A 43 -23.26 7.75 3.99
C SER A 43 -22.39 6.92 3.04
N GLY A 44 -22.98 5.95 2.34
CA GLY A 44 -22.24 4.98 1.54
C GLY A 44 -21.89 3.70 2.31
N CYS A 45 -22.30 3.60 3.59
CA CYS A 45 -22.08 2.43 4.44
C CYS A 45 -22.95 1.23 4.05
N ALA A 46 -24.10 1.49 3.50
CA ALA A 46 -24.93 0.43 2.95
C ALA A 46 -24.39 0.04 1.58
N ARG A 47 -23.25 -0.60 1.55
CA ARG A 47 -23.05 -1.62 0.53
C ARG A 47 -23.93 -2.79 0.94
N SER A 48 -25.21 -2.58 0.86
CA SER A 48 -26.08 -3.72 0.61
C SER A 48 -25.38 -4.54 -0.47
N ALA A 49 -25.51 -5.81 -0.43
CA ALA A 49 -25.09 -6.71 -1.47
C ALA A 49 -25.76 -6.29 -2.80
N THR A 50 -25.40 -5.11 -3.29
CA THR A 50 -25.63 -4.73 -4.68
C THR A 50 -25.09 -5.90 -5.44
N ARG A 51 -25.96 -6.67 -6.01
CA ARG A 51 -25.61 -7.86 -6.75
C ARG A 51 -24.65 -7.45 -7.84
N VAL A 52 -23.34 -7.61 -7.57
CA VAL A 52 -22.31 -7.36 -8.58
C VAL A 52 -22.67 -8.21 -9.79
N ARG A 53 -22.98 -7.54 -10.90
CA ARG A 53 -23.28 -8.20 -12.16
C ARG A 53 -21.98 -8.38 -12.93
N CYS A 54 -21.69 -9.62 -13.27
CA CYS A 54 -20.49 -9.96 -14.04
C CYS A 54 -20.88 -10.07 -15.52
N PRO A 55 -20.46 -9.12 -16.37
CA PRO A 55 -20.75 -9.21 -17.80
C PRO A 55 -20.02 -10.41 -18.40
N THR A 56 -20.78 -11.45 -18.74
CA THR A 56 -20.20 -12.78 -19.05
C THR A 56 -19.29 -12.75 -20.28
N ARG A 57 -19.66 -12.03 -21.32
CA ARG A 57 -18.88 -11.99 -22.59
C ARG A 57 -17.56 -11.25 -22.38
N PHE A 58 -17.59 -10.07 -21.80
CA PHE A 58 -16.39 -9.25 -21.52
C PHE A 58 -15.49 -9.97 -20.51
N ASN A 59 -16.04 -10.37 -19.37
CA ASN A 59 -15.32 -10.92 -18.23
C ASN A 59 -14.80 -12.36 -18.48
N ARG A 60 -15.07 -12.95 -19.64
CA ARG A 60 -14.38 -14.16 -20.06
C ARG A 60 -12.95 -13.88 -20.52
N LYS A 61 -12.71 -12.68 -21.04
CA LYS A 61 -11.46 -12.34 -21.73
C LYS A 61 -10.64 -11.29 -20.98
N TYR A 62 -11.32 -10.33 -20.33
CA TYR A 62 -10.68 -9.16 -19.71
C TYR A 62 -11.08 -9.00 -18.25
N ARG A 63 -10.21 -8.36 -17.48
CA ARG A 63 -10.47 -7.94 -16.09
C ARG A 63 -11.43 -6.75 -16.08
N ASN A 64 -12.34 -6.72 -15.12
CA ASN A 64 -13.02 -5.47 -14.76
C ASN A 64 -11.96 -4.51 -14.18
N ILE A 65 -12.14 -3.22 -14.39
CA ILE A 65 -11.16 -2.21 -13.97
C ILE A 65 -11.02 -2.17 -12.43
N ASP A 66 -12.11 -2.44 -11.73
CA ASP A 66 -12.18 -2.45 -10.27
C ASP A 66 -11.85 -3.83 -9.66
N GLY A 67 -11.39 -4.79 -10.45
CA GLY A 67 -11.05 -6.14 -10.01
C GLY A 67 -12.25 -7.06 -9.73
N THR A 68 -13.49 -6.55 -9.76
CA THR A 68 -14.68 -7.38 -9.49
C THR A 68 -14.80 -8.52 -10.50
N CYS A 69 -15.43 -9.61 -10.08
CA CYS A 69 -15.70 -10.77 -10.93
C CYS A 69 -14.46 -11.52 -11.43
N ASN A 70 -13.30 -11.24 -10.86
CA ASN A 70 -12.14 -12.10 -11.09
C ASN A 70 -12.48 -13.52 -10.60
N ASN A 71 -12.88 -13.64 -9.35
CA ASN A 71 -13.47 -14.87 -8.83
C ASN A 71 -15.00 -14.83 -9.09
N ARG A 72 -15.54 -15.86 -9.73
CA ARG A 72 -16.96 -15.87 -10.12
C ARG A 72 -17.91 -16.21 -8.98
N LYS A 73 -17.40 -16.92 -7.97
CA LYS A 73 -18.17 -17.28 -6.78
C LYS A 73 -18.09 -16.14 -5.77
N ASN A 74 -16.89 -15.69 -5.47
CA ASN A 74 -16.59 -14.61 -4.52
C ASN A 74 -16.23 -13.35 -5.28
N LYS A 75 -17.23 -12.68 -5.83
CA LYS A 75 -17.08 -11.62 -6.86
C LYS A 75 -16.27 -10.39 -6.41
N LEU A 76 -16.14 -10.20 -5.11
CA LEU A 76 -15.41 -9.05 -4.53
C LEU A 76 -13.97 -9.40 -4.09
N TRP A 77 -13.57 -10.67 -4.16
CA TRP A 77 -12.21 -11.04 -3.79
C TRP A 77 -11.20 -10.32 -4.71
N GLY A 78 -10.29 -9.56 -4.10
CA GLY A 78 -9.27 -8.80 -4.78
C GLY A 78 -9.75 -7.51 -5.45
N SER A 79 -11.03 -7.14 -5.28
CA SER A 79 -11.54 -5.90 -5.88
C SER A 79 -11.19 -4.67 -5.04
N SER A 80 -11.13 -3.51 -5.71
CA SER A 80 -10.92 -2.22 -5.07
C SER A 80 -12.03 -1.88 -4.06
N LEU A 81 -11.71 -1.04 -3.08
CA LEU A 81 -12.63 -0.56 -2.05
C LEU A 81 -13.22 -1.70 -1.19
N THR A 82 -12.42 -2.75 -0.96
CA THR A 82 -12.78 -3.86 -0.08
C THR A 82 -11.81 -3.93 1.12
N PRO A 83 -12.22 -4.61 2.21
CA PRO A 83 -11.31 -4.77 3.35
C PRO A 83 -10.05 -5.52 2.95
N PHE A 84 -8.92 -5.11 3.50
CA PHE A 84 -7.76 -6.00 3.53
C PHE A 84 -8.18 -7.33 4.20
N GLN A 85 -7.61 -8.42 3.74
CA GLN A 85 -7.71 -9.69 4.45
C GLN A 85 -6.66 -9.71 5.57
N ARG A 86 -6.66 -10.74 6.38
CA ARG A 86 -5.64 -10.91 7.43
C ARG A 86 -5.12 -12.34 7.45
N PHE A 87 -3.86 -12.49 7.85
CA PHE A 87 -3.28 -13.78 8.22
C PHE A 87 -3.66 -14.16 9.66
N LEU A 88 -3.58 -13.18 10.58
CA LEU A 88 -3.90 -13.35 11.99
C LEU A 88 -4.98 -12.34 12.41
N PRO A 89 -5.81 -12.67 13.42
CA PRO A 89 -6.80 -11.72 13.93
C PRO A 89 -6.15 -10.44 14.43
N PRO A 90 -6.81 -9.28 14.28
CA PRO A 90 -6.22 -8.01 14.76
C PRO A 90 -6.20 -7.92 16.28
N ILE A 91 -5.24 -7.15 16.79
CA ILE A 91 -5.18 -6.78 18.20
C ILE A 91 -5.51 -5.29 18.37
N TYR A 92 -6.47 -4.99 19.23
CA TYR A 92 -6.84 -3.63 19.63
C TYR A 92 -6.98 -3.61 21.15
N GLU A 93 -6.62 -2.49 21.81
CA GLU A 93 -6.72 -2.38 23.27
C GLU A 93 -8.11 -2.72 23.81
N ASP A 94 -9.13 -2.18 23.14
CA ASP A 94 -10.53 -2.39 23.50
C ASP A 94 -11.13 -3.60 22.74
N GLN A 95 -10.29 -4.40 22.07
CA GLN A 95 -10.68 -5.53 21.22
C GLN A 95 -11.55 -5.12 20.02
N LEU A 96 -11.71 -3.82 19.77
CA LEU A 96 -12.63 -3.32 18.76
C LEU A 96 -12.00 -2.28 17.84
N ASN A 97 -11.38 -1.23 18.39
CA ASN A 97 -11.06 -0.03 17.61
C ASN A 97 -9.81 0.71 18.08
N ALA A 98 -9.55 0.79 19.39
CA ALA A 98 -8.41 1.54 19.94
C ALA A 98 -7.11 0.81 19.64
N PRO A 99 -6.12 1.45 18.97
CA PRO A 99 -4.83 0.79 18.70
C PRO A 99 -4.10 0.46 20.00
N VAL A 100 -3.21 -0.51 19.95
CA VAL A 100 -2.29 -0.74 21.08
C VAL A 100 -1.41 0.51 21.26
N GLY A 101 -1.22 0.93 22.52
CA GLY A 101 -0.55 2.19 22.84
C GLY A 101 -1.45 3.43 22.76
N TRP A 102 -2.76 3.25 22.61
CA TRP A 102 -3.72 4.36 22.66
C TRP A 102 -3.81 4.94 24.07
N ASP A 103 -3.94 4.08 25.09
CA ASP A 103 -3.83 4.46 26.49
C ASP A 103 -2.36 4.37 26.90
N LYS A 104 -1.71 5.51 27.05
CA LYS A 104 -0.28 5.61 27.33
C LYS A 104 0.10 5.05 28.72
N SER A 105 -0.87 4.86 29.61
CA SER A 105 -0.66 4.30 30.94
C SER A 105 -0.82 2.77 30.99
N LEU A 106 -1.30 2.17 29.91
CA LEU A 106 -1.57 0.73 29.86
C LEU A 106 -0.25 -0.04 29.74
N GLU A 107 -0.07 -1.03 30.61
CA GLU A 107 1.09 -1.92 30.57
C GLU A 107 0.75 -3.21 29.82
N TYR A 108 1.69 -3.64 29.00
CA TYR A 108 1.65 -4.91 28.27
C TYR A 108 2.73 -5.79 28.88
N ILE A 109 2.31 -6.86 29.57
CA ILE A 109 3.22 -7.78 30.28
C ILE A 109 4.18 -7.00 31.21
N GLY A 110 3.61 -6.04 31.96
CA GLY A 110 4.36 -5.25 32.95
C GLY A 110 5.21 -4.10 32.41
N PHE A 111 5.07 -3.77 31.13
CA PHE A 111 5.82 -2.69 30.48
C PHE A 111 4.89 -1.80 29.64
N THR A 112 5.07 -0.50 29.72
CA THR A 112 4.41 0.41 28.75
C THR A 112 5.09 0.27 27.39
N LEU A 113 4.32 0.36 26.32
CA LEU A 113 4.89 0.32 24.97
C LEU A 113 5.76 1.57 24.72
N PRO A 114 6.93 1.42 24.11
CA PRO A 114 7.77 2.57 23.78
C PRO A 114 7.08 3.49 22.78
N SER A 115 7.44 4.76 22.80
CA SER A 115 7.13 5.65 21.68
C SER A 115 7.72 5.04 20.40
N VAL A 116 6.97 5.07 19.31
CA VAL A 116 7.49 4.58 18.02
C VAL A 116 8.67 5.44 17.52
N ARG A 117 8.77 6.68 18.02
CA ARG A 117 9.92 7.54 17.73
C ARG A 117 11.18 7.06 18.45
N GLN A 118 11.04 6.58 19.69
CA GLN A 118 12.15 5.93 20.41
C GLN A 118 12.61 4.68 19.64
N VAL A 119 11.67 3.83 19.22
CA VAL A 119 11.98 2.63 18.40
C VAL A 119 12.79 3.01 17.15
N SER A 120 12.36 4.07 16.45
CA SER A 120 13.05 4.56 15.25
C SER A 120 14.48 4.98 15.56
N ASN A 121 14.67 5.81 16.59
CA ASN A 121 15.98 6.37 16.94
C ASN A 121 16.97 5.31 17.39
N GLU A 122 16.53 4.36 18.23
CA GLU A 122 17.42 3.42 18.89
C GLU A 122 17.69 2.16 18.07
N LEU A 123 16.74 1.75 17.22
CA LEU A 123 16.81 0.46 16.52
C LEU A 123 17.01 0.57 15.01
N ILE A 124 16.46 1.61 14.38
CA ILE A 124 16.33 1.63 12.90
C ILE A 124 17.24 2.68 12.25
N THR A 125 17.41 3.85 12.86
CA THR A 125 18.09 4.98 12.25
C THR A 125 19.60 4.81 12.23
N THR A 126 20.24 5.13 11.09
CA THR A 126 21.70 5.14 10.95
C THR A 126 22.15 6.37 10.15
N PRO A 127 23.27 6.99 10.52
CA PRO A 127 23.85 8.05 9.70
C PRO A 127 24.61 7.54 8.47
N THR A 128 24.82 6.22 8.37
CA THR A 128 25.66 5.62 7.33
C THR A 128 24.80 5.04 6.22
N ASN A 129 25.00 5.54 5.00
CA ASN A 129 24.39 4.96 3.81
C ASN A 129 25.31 3.86 3.27
N VAL A 130 24.85 2.62 3.24
CA VAL A 130 25.63 1.48 2.75
C VAL A 130 24.92 0.88 1.55
N GLU A 131 25.53 1.04 0.38
CA GLU A 131 24.99 0.54 -0.89
C GLU A 131 24.95 -0.99 -0.93
N ASP A 132 23.93 -1.53 -1.58
CA ASP A 132 23.85 -2.95 -1.87
C ASP A 132 24.98 -3.33 -2.85
N PRO A 133 25.80 -4.34 -2.52
CA PRO A 133 26.91 -4.73 -3.41
C PRO A 133 26.43 -5.41 -4.69
N ASP A 134 25.26 -6.03 -4.69
CA ASP A 134 24.79 -6.90 -5.77
C ASP A 134 23.72 -6.26 -6.66
N TYR A 135 22.92 -5.35 -6.10
CA TYR A 135 21.72 -4.88 -6.78
C TYR A 135 21.71 -3.36 -6.99
N THR A 136 21.04 -2.95 -8.05
CA THR A 136 20.86 -1.55 -8.41
C THR A 136 19.61 -0.98 -7.70
N HIS A 137 19.50 0.33 -7.69
CA HIS A 137 18.32 1.03 -7.16
C HIS A 137 17.01 0.66 -7.89
N MET A 138 17.09 0.07 -9.08
CA MET A 138 15.90 -0.44 -9.77
C MET A 138 15.13 -1.45 -8.93
N LEU A 139 15.81 -2.18 -8.04
CA LEU A 139 15.14 -3.12 -7.13
C LEU A 139 14.13 -2.39 -6.22
N THR A 140 14.55 -1.28 -5.63
CA THR A 140 13.68 -0.43 -4.80
C THR A 140 12.54 0.17 -5.64
N GLN A 141 12.88 0.69 -6.81
CA GLN A 141 11.91 1.36 -7.68
C GLN A 141 10.82 0.41 -8.19
N TRP A 142 11.21 -0.80 -8.57
CA TRP A 142 10.22 -1.82 -8.97
C TRP A 142 9.33 -2.22 -7.79
N GLY A 143 9.93 -2.38 -6.61
CA GLY A 143 9.19 -2.70 -5.39
C GLY A 143 8.12 -1.66 -5.08
N GLN A 144 8.48 -0.37 -5.12
CA GLN A 144 7.53 0.73 -4.88
C GLN A 144 6.43 0.75 -5.95
N PHE A 145 6.79 0.61 -7.23
CA PHE A 145 5.84 0.59 -8.34
C PHE A 145 4.85 -0.58 -8.21
N LEU A 146 5.34 -1.74 -7.77
CA LEU A 146 4.54 -2.96 -7.55
C LEU A 146 3.61 -2.82 -6.33
N ASP A 147 4.12 -2.23 -5.25
CA ASP A 147 3.30 -1.92 -4.05
C ASP A 147 2.08 -1.09 -4.47
N HIS A 148 2.32 -0.07 -5.30
CA HIS A 148 1.27 0.83 -5.80
C HIS A 148 0.29 0.14 -6.77
N ASP A 149 0.55 -1.08 -7.18
CA ASP A 149 -0.37 -1.91 -7.98
C ASP A 149 -1.26 -2.82 -7.11
N THR A 150 -0.89 -3.07 -5.84
CA THR A 150 -1.55 -4.10 -5.02
C THR A 150 -2.20 -3.58 -3.76
N ASP A 151 -1.81 -2.40 -3.26
CA ASP A 151 -2.44 -1.83 -2.08
C ASP A 151 -2.35 -0.30 -2.03
N LEU A 152 -3.38 0.29 -1.42
CA LEU A 152 -3.47 1.71 -1.08
C LEU A 152 -4.48 1.86 0.06
N THR A 153 -4.01 2.32 1.21
CA THR A 153 -4.86 2.56 2.37
C THR A 153 -5.19 4.06 2.47
N PRO A 154 -6.46 4.47 2.29
CA PRO A 154 -6.82 5.87 2.46
C PRO A 154 -6.81 6.26 3.94
N THR A 155 -6.43 7.50 4.24
CA THR A 155 -6.52 8.05 5.59
C THR A 155 -7.96 8.41 5.95
N ASP A 156 -8.30 8.26 7.23
CA ASP A 156 -9.59 8.70 7.77
C ASP A 156 -9.65 10.24 7.64
N VAL A 157 -10.67 10.73 7.01
CA VAL A 157 -10.95 12.15 7.00
C VAL A 157 -11.77 12.44 8.24
N GLY A 158 -11.18 13.07 9.22
CA GLY A 158 -11.88 13.55 10.39
C GLY A 158 -12.92 14.58 9.99
N LEU A 159 -14.06 14.10 9.53
CA LEU A 159 -15.24 14.93 9.35
C LEU A 159 -15.87 15.16 10.72
N THR A 160 -15.12 15.69 11.65
CA THR A 160 -15.74 16.48 12.68
C THR A 160 -16.22 17.74 11.97
N MET A 161 -17.41 17.66 11.42
CA MET A 161 -18.07 18.90 11.03
C MET A 161 -18.23 19.70 12.32
N PRO A 162 -17.69 20.90 12.38
CA PRO A 162 -17.71 21.65 13.62
C PRO A 162 -19.15 21.81 14.12
N LYS A 163 -19.36 21.63 15.40
CA LYS A 163 -20.49 22.31 16.06
C LYS A 163 -20.37 23.77 15.67
N PRO A 164 -21.47 24.52 15.50
CA PRO A 164 -21.32 25.94 15.33
C PRO A 164 -20.43 26.49 16.45
N GLY A 165 -19.27 27.03 16.08
CA GLY A 165 -18.28 27.55 17.00
C GLY A 165 -17.14 26.62 17.42
N MET A 166 -17.03 25.41 16.81
CA MET A 166 -15.87 24.53 17.00
C MET A 166 -15.23 24.18 15.64
N ASP A 167 -13.93 24.35 15.55
CA ASP A 167 -13.18 24.02 14.35
C ASP A 167 -13.04 22.50 14.18
N ALA A 168 -12.88 22.04 12.93
CA ALA A 168 -12.57 20.65 12.65
C ALA A 168 -11.20 20.29 13.27
N ILE A 169 -11.12 19.13 13.92
CA ILE A 169 -9.86 18.67 14.51
C ILE A 169 -8.87 18.38 13.37
N SER A 170 -7.77 19.12 13.37
CA SER A 170 -6.64 18.87 12.48
C SER A 170 -5.61 18.02 13.24
N CYS A 171 -5.25 16.86 12.69
CA CYS A 171 -4.22 16.02 13.32
C CYS A 171 -2.83 16.65 13.27
N SER A 172 -2.65 17.73 12.53
CA SER A 172 -1.42 18.51 12.55
C SER A 172 -1.35 19.52 13.71
N GLU A 173 -2.44 19.67 14.45
CA GLU A 173 -2.57 20.69 15.51
C GLU A 173 -2.79 20.11 16.91
N THR A 174 -2.84 18.78 17.05
CA THR A 174 -3.07 18.14 18.35
C THR A 174 -2.05 17.03 18.61
N CYS A 175 -1.63 16.92 19.87
CA CYS A 175 -0.83 15.79 20.36
C CYS A 175 -1.69 14.82 21.22
N ASP A 176 -3.00 14.99 21.21
CA ASP A 176 -3.91 14.10 21.93
C ASP A 176 -4.43 12.98 21.03
N ASN A 177 -4.63 11.80 21.63
CA ASN A 177 -5.27 10.66 20.97
C ASN A 177 -6.78 10.93 20.88
N ILE A 178 -7.20 11.58 19.79
CA ILE A 178 -8.60 11.94 19.50
C ILE A 178 -8.93 11.46 18.08
N MET A 179 -9.88 10.53 17.94
CA MET A 179 -10.27 10.03 16.61
C MET A 179 -10.50 11.17 15.59
N PRO A 180 -9.83 11.16 14.42
CA PRO A 180 -8.99 10.07 13.90
C PRO A 180 -7.48 10.25 14.12
N CYS A 181 -7.07 11.08 15.07
CA CYS A 181 -5.66 11.41 15.32
C CYS A 181 -5.02 10.45 16.31
N PHE A 182 -3.83 9.92 15.95
CA PHE A 182 -3.02 9.04 16.79
C PHE A 182 -1.57 9.53 16.71
N PRO A 183 -1.28 10.73 17.25
CA PRO A 183 0.01 11.39 17.07
C PRO A 183 1.17 10.59 17.63
N ILE A 184 2.34 10.75 17.02
CA ILE A 184 3.59 10.12 17.44
C ILE A 184 4.29 11.05 18.41
N LEU A 185 4.38 10.66 19.68
CA LEU A 185 5.05 11.45 20.71
C LEU A 185 6.57 11.44 20.48
N ILE A 186 7.18 12.60 20.64
CA ILE A 186 8.62 12.77 20.56
C ILE A 186 9.18 12.68 21.98
N PRO A 187 10.11 11.75 22.29
CA PRO A 187 10.70 11.64 23.63
C PRO A 187 11.53 12.89 23.98
N ASP A 188 11.65 13.16 25.27
CA ASP A 188 12.40 14.33 25.77
C ASP A 188 13.89 14.33 25.38
N ASN A 189 14.46 13.15 25.13
CA ASN A 189 15.85 12.99 24.70
C ASN A 189 16.02 12.90 23.17
N ASP A 190 14.99 13.23 22.41
CA ASP A 190 15.04 13.17 20.94
C ASP A 190 16.05 14.18 20.39
N PRO A 191 16.90 13.79 19.43
CA PRO A 191 17.86 14.73 18.84
C PRO A 191 17.27 15.96 18.16
N ARG A 192 15.96 15.99 17.92
CA ARG A 192 15.26 17.16 17.34
C ARG A 192 14.86 18.21 18.37
N ILE A 193 14.80 17.86 19.65
CA ILE A 193 14.25 18.76 20.68
C ILE A 193 15.09 20.03 20.84
N ASP A 194 16.41 19.92 20.71
CA ASP A 194 17.32 21.04 20.87
C ASP A 194 17.20 22.12 19.79
N ASN A 195 16.50 21.84 18.69
CA ASN A 195 16.61 22.69 17.52
C ASN A 195 15.35 23.45 17.09
N VAL A 196 14.12 23.05 17.45
CA VAL A 196 12.98 23.71 16.76
C VAL A 196 11.64 23.71 17.50
N LEU A 197 11.37 22.92 18.57
CA LEU A 197 9.99 22.54 18.69
C LEU A 197 9.25 22.87 19.96
N ASP A 198 8.30 23.80 19.83
CA ASP A 198 7.15 23.94 20.73
C ASP A 198 6.16 22.76 20.65
N LYS A 199 6.33 21.82 19.70
CA LYS A 199 5.43 20.67 19.51
C LYS A 199 6.10 19.36 19.88
N ALA A 200 5.51 18.65 20.83
CA ALA A 200 6.02 17.38 21.36
C ALA A 200 5.55 16.16 20.57
N CYS A 201 5.05 16.32 19.34
CA CYS A 201 4.54 15.18 18.55
C CYS A 201 4.58 15.43 17.04
N MET A 202 4.70 14.33 16.28
CA MET A 202 4.49 14.33 14.84
C MET A 202 3.02 13.97 14.54
N PRO A 203 2.40 14.63 13.54
CA PRO A 203 1.01 14.33 13.19
C PRO A 203 0.86 12.92 12.61
N PHE A 204 -0.21 12.24 12.99
CA PHE A 204 -0.55 10.94 12.43
C PHE A 204 -2.07 10.80 12.38
N THR A 205 -2.60 10.57 11.17
CA THR A 205 -4.02 10.32 10.97
C THR A 205 -4.23 8.82 10.71
N ARG A 206 -5.16 8.22 11.43
CA ARG A 206 -5.51 6.80 11.31
C ARG A 206 -6.03 6.49 9.90
N SER A 207 -5.87 5.25 9.50
CA SER A 207 -6.40 4.74 8.22
C SER A 207 -7.92 4.63 8.27
N SER A 208 -8.58 4.84 7.12
CA SER A 208 -10.03 4.73 6.99
C SER A 208 -10.51 3.31 7.30
N ALA A 209 -11.55 3.24 8.12
CA ALA A 209 -12.17 1.96 8.50
C ALA A 209 -13.20 1.52 7.46
N VAL A 210 -13.35 0.21 7.33
CA VAL A 210 -14.47 -0.41 6.62
C VAL A 210 -15.74 -0.16 7.42
N CYS A 211 -16.77 0.33 6.78
CA CYS A 211 -18.05 0.61 7.44
C CYS A 211 -18.67 -0.67 8.02
N GLY A 212 -19.12 -0.59 9.27
CA GLY A 212 -19.63 -1.75 10.00
C GLY A 212 -18.54 -2.55 10.72
N THR A 213 -17.33 -1.97 10.83
CA THR A 213 -16.24 -2.48 11.68
C THR A 213 -15.78 -1.36 12.62
N GLY A 214 -15.07 -1.72 13.68
CA GLY A 214 -14.66 -0.76 14.71
C GLY A 214 -15.89 -0.07 15.31
N GLU A 215 -15.78 1.21 15.61
CA GLU A 215 -16.87 2.01 16.18
C GLU A 215 -18.19 1.89 15.41
N THR A 216 -18.12 1.84 14.08
CA THR A 216 -19.36 1.77 13.29
C THR A 216 -20.05 0.41 13.37
N SER A 217 -19.39 -0.64 13.87
CA SER A 217 -20.04 -1.93 14.09
C SER A 217 -21.08 -1.85 15.23
N THR A 218 -20.79 -1.05 16.26
CA THR A 218 -21.70 -0.88 17.40
C THR A 218 -23.01 -0.18 16.99
N ILE A 219 -22.94 0.71 16.00
CA ILE A 219 -24.12 1.39 15.44
C ILE A 219 -25.11 0.33 14.86
N PHE A 220 -24.59 -0.80 14.38
CA PHE A 220 -25.39 -1.88 13.82
C PHE A 220 -25.64 -3.02 14.84
N ASN A 221 -25.38 -2.77 16.12
CA ASN A 221 -25.47 -3.78 17.20
C ASN A 221 -24.62 -5.02 16.89
N LYS A 222 -23.40 -4.79 16.40
CA LYS A 222 -22.41 -5.84 16.11
C LYS A 222 -21.11 -5.51 16.83
N PHE A 223 -20.32 -6.53 17.05
CA PHE A 223 -18.97 -6.37 17.59
C PHE A 223 -17.99 -6.96 16.57
N LYS A 224 -17.43 -6.08 15.74
CA LYS A 224 -16.45 -6.45 14.71
C LYS A 224 -15.25 -5.55 14.82
N PRO A 225 -14.06 -6.09 15.07
CA PRO A 225 -12.85 -5.28 15.12
C PRO A 225 -12.67 -4.43 13.84
N ARG A 226 -12.00 -3.29 14.01
CA ARG A 226 -11.71 -2.34 12.92
C ARG A 226 -10.91 -3.02 11.81
N GLU A 227 -11.38 -2.87 10.58
CA GLU A 227 -10.69 -3.30 9.37
C GLU A 227 -10.44 -2.10 8.46
N GLN A 228 -9.31 -2.08 7.79
CA GLN A 228 -8.93 -1.02 6.88
C GLN A 228 -9.29 -1.40 5.44
N ILE A 229 -9.44 -0.37 4.60
CA ILE A 229 -9.86 -0.52 3.19
C ILE A 229 -8.62 -0.56 2.30
N ASN A 230 -8.57 -1.53 1.38
CA ASN A 230 -7.69 -1.41 0.21
C ASN A 230 -8.46 -0.64 -0.87
N GLN A 231 -7.95 0.52 -1.23
CA GLN A 231 -8.63 1.42 -2.19
C GLN A 231 -8.51 0.91 -3.63
N ILE A 232 -7.46 0.12 -3.93
CA ILE A 232 -7.17 -0.36 -5.28
C ILE A 232 -7.35 -1.87 -5.40
N THR A 233 -7.12 -2.44 -6.57
CA THR A 233 -7.20 -3.89 -6.77
C THR A 233 -6.02 -4.60 -6.08
N SER A 234 -6.22 -5.86 -5.72
CA SER A 234 -5.17 -6.71 -5.12
C SER A 234 -4.51 -7.61 -6.17
N PHE A 235 -4.62 -7.28 -7.44
CA PHE A 235 -4.02 -8.05 -8.51
C PHE A 235 -2.80 -7.32 -9.06
N ILE A 236 -1.82 -8.08 -9.53
CA ILE A 236 -0.76 -7.49 -10.36
C ILE A 236 -1.37 -7.33 -11.75
N ASP A 237 -2.09 -6.24 -11.94
CA ASP A 237 -2.91 -6.00 -13.14
C ASP A 237 -2.69 -4.63 -13.77
N ALA A 238 -1.67 -3.91 -13.29
CA ALA A 238 -1.32 -2.56 -13.72
C ALA A 238 -2.40 -1.53 -13.34
N SER A 239 -3.11 -1.73 -12.22
CA SER A 239 -4.08 -0.73 -11.76
C SER A 239 -3.41 0.62 -11.49
N ASN A 240 -2.12 0.62 -11.13
CA ASN A 240 -1.33 1.84 -10.99
C ASN A 240 -1.16 2.60 -12.32
N VAL A 241 -1.25 1.91 -13.46
CA VAL A 241 -1.23 2.54 -14.80
C VAL A 241 -2.65 2.95 -15.23
N TYR A 242 -3.66 2.09 -14.96
CA TYR A 242 -5.00 2.22 -15.55
C TYR A 242 -6.07 2.76 -14.59
N GLY A 243 -5.75 2.81 -13.33
CA GLY A 243 -6.69 3.24 -12.30
C GLY A 243 -7.56 2.10 -11.74
N UNK A 244 -8.27 2.31 -10.61
CA UNK A 244 -8.96 1.60 -9.99
C UNK A 244 -10.23 1.68 -10.12
N THR A 245 -10.75 2.68 -10.75
CA THR A 245 -12.19 2.86 -11.03
C THR A 245 -12.44 3.18 -12.49
N SER A 246 -13.69 3.00 -12.94
CA SER A 246 -14.04 3.31 -14.32
C SER A 246 -13.80 4.78 -14.66
N ASP A 247 -14.09 5.68 -13.71
CA ASP A 247 -13.93 7.12 -13.94
C ASP A 247 -12.46 7.50 -14.16
N VAL A 248 -11.57 6.98 -13.30
CA VAL A 248 -10.12 7.19 -13.47
C VAL A 248 -9.65 6.58 -14.80
N ALA A 249 -10.05 5.34 -15.08
CA ALA A 249 -9.64 4.67 -16.32
C ALA A 249 -10.07 5.45 -17.56
N GLN A 250 -11.28 6.02 -17.55
CA GLN A 250 -11.77 6.82 -18.67
C GLN A 250 -11.00 8.14 -18.80
N SER A 251 -10.67 8.79 -17.68
CA SER A 251 -9.94 10.07 -17.71
C SER A 251 -8.51 9.92 -18.26
N LEU A 252 -7.95 8.71 -18.20
CA LEU A 252 -6.60 8.42 -18.69
C LEU A 252 -6.57 8.05 -20.17
N ARG A 253 -7.71 7.83 -20.81
CA ARG A 253 -7.77 7.32 -22.19
C ARG A 253 -7.89 8.48 -23.18
N ASP A 254 -7.27 8.26 -24.36
CA ASP A 254 -7.46 9.13 -25.52
C ASP A 254 -8.66 8.62 -26.32
N PHE A 255 -9.71 9.42 -26.41
CA PHE A 255 -10.90 9.14 -27.20
C PHE A 255 -10.95 9.98 -28.49
N SER A 256 -9.89 10.72 -28.80
CA SER A 256 -9.82 11.50 -30.05
C SER A 256 -9.63 10.60 -31.28
N THR A 257 -9.09 9.38 -31.04
CA THR A 257 -8.91 8.37 -32.10
C THR A 257 -9.55 7.04 -31.65
N ASP A 258 -9.68 6.10 -32.60
CA ASP A 258 -10.14 4.73 -32.33
C ASP A 258 -8.96 3.75 -32.23
N ASP A 259 -7.83 4.21 -31.67
CA ASP A 259 -6.60 3.42 -31.60
C ASP A 259 -6.34 2.79 -30.22
N GLY A 260 -7.19 3.10 -29.23
CA GLY A 260 -7.12 2.50 -27.91
C GLY A 260 -5.95 3.01 -27.05
N LEU A 261 -5.53 4.25 -27.28
CA LEU A 261 -4.37 4.86 -26.63
C LEU A 261 -4.71 5.42 -25.25
N LEU A 262 -3.69 5.56 -24.41
CA LEU A 262 -3.70 6.41 -23.23
C LEU A 262 -3.31 7.84 -23.64
N ARG A 263 -3.88 8.83 -22.95
CA ARG A 263 -3.59 10.24 -23.16
C ARG A 263 -2.14 10.55 -22.81
N VAL A 264 -1.54 11.42 -23.59
CA VAL A 264 -0.18 11.92 -23.35
C VAL A 264 -0.23 13.43 -23.10
N ASN A 265 0.87 13.97 -22.63
CA ASN A 265 1.05 15.41 -22.47
C ASN A 265 1.01 16.07 -23.87
N LEU A 266 0.19 17.11 -24.02
CA LEU A 266 0.07 17.86 -25.28
C LEU A 266 0.92 19.12 -25.30
N GLU A 267 1.47 19.50 -24.15
CA GLU A 267 2.26 20.74 -23.98
C GLU A 267 3.75 20.46 -23.99
N GLU A 268 4.16 19.31 -23.44
CA GLU A 268 5.56 18.98 -23.21
C GLU A 268 5.89 17.56 -23.69
N VAL A 269 7.12 17.39 -24.12
CA VAL A 269 7.71 16.07 -24.42
C VAL A 269 9.03 15.94 -23.66
N ASP A 270 9.51 14.71 -23.52
CA ASP A 270 10.84 14.44 -22.97
C ASP A 270 11.89 15.09 -23.88
N ILE A 271 12.56 16.11 -23.39
CA ILE A 271 13.54 16.92 -24.14
C ILE A 271 14.68 16.05 -24.71
N SER A 272 15.07 15.00 -23.97
CA SER A 272 16.21 14.16 -24.37
C SER A 272 15.88 13.17 -25.48
N SER A 273 14.65 12.71 -25.54
CA SER A 273 14.24 11.63 -26.48
C SER A 273 13.14 12.05 -27.45
N GLY A 274 12.45 13.16 -27.21
CA GLY A 274 11.28 13.57 -27.97
C GLY A 274 10.06 12.71 -27.73
N MET A 275 10.10 11.82 -26.72
CA MET A 275 9.01 10.87 -26.44
C MET A 275 7.94 11.48 -25.53
N ASP A 276 6.74 10.89 -25.58
CA ASP A 276 5.55 11.31 -24.82
C ASP A 276 5.81 11.32 -23.31
N LEU A 277 5.23 12.30 -22.61
CA LEU A 277 5.17 12.37 -21.15
C LEU A 277 3.74 12.10 -20.67
N LEU A 278 3.58 11.86 -19.38
CA LEU A 278 2.26 11.77 -18.72
C LEU A 278 1.51 13.08 -18.88
N PRO A 279 0.19 13.06 -19.05
CA PRO A 279 -0.60 14.30 -19.09
C PRO A 279 -0.58 14.99 -17.72
N TYR A 280 -0.77 16.30 -17.72
CA TYR A 280 -0.88 17.05 -16.46
C TYR A 280 -2.25 16.82 -15.81
N GLN A 281 -2.29 16.87 -14.49
CA GLN A 281 -3.53 16.89 -13.72
C GLN A 281 -4.20 18.26 -13.89
N ASN A 282 -5.52 18.26 -13.91
CA ASN A 282 -6.29 19.50 -13.84
C ASN A 282 -6.14 20.12 -12.44
N GLU A 283 -5.99 21.43 -12.36
CA GLU A 283 -5.62 22.19 -11.16
C GLU A 283 -6.45 21.90 -9.89
N ALA A 284 -7.67 21.44 -10.07
CA ALA A 284 -8.59 21.25 -8.94
C ALA A 284 -8.26 20.06 -8.02
N VAL A 285 -7.33 19.17 -8.39
CA VAL A 285 -7.07 17.92 -7.65
C VAL A 285 -5.56 17.64 -7.54
N SER A 286 -4.77 18.66 -7.29
CA SER A 286 -3.32 18.44 -7.12
C SER A 286 -3.06 17.76 -5.77
N SER A 287 -2.61 16.51 -5.81
CA SER A 287 -2.18 15.75 -4.63
C SER A 287 -0.66 15.76 -4.46
N CYS A 288 0.08 16.32 -5.40
CA CYS A 288 1.53 16.33 -5.33
C CYS A 288 2.05 17.43 -4.42
N SER A 289 3.19 17.14 -3.79
CA SER A 289 3.87 18.09 -2.91
C SER A 289 4.71 19.02 -3.77
N GLN A 290 4.31 20.28 -3.84
CA GLN A 290 5.07 21.32 -4.50
C GLN A 290 5.54 22.34 -3.47
N ASN A 291 6.71 22.91 -3.67
CA ASN A 291 7.16 24.03 -2.85
C ASN A 291 6.25 25.24 -3.16
N PRO A 292 5.41 25.67 -2.22
CA PRO A 292 4.47 26.77 -2.49
C PRO A 292 5.15 28.11 -2.80
N ASN A 293 6.42 28.24 -2.43
CA ASN A 293 7.23 29.45 -2.67
C ASN A 293 8.17 29.30 -3.86
N GLY A 294 8.07 28.16 -4.59
CA GLY A 294 8.94 27.88 -5.74
C GLY A 294 8.55 28.70 -6.96
N GLU A 295 9.55 29.22 -7.66
CA GLU A 295 9.37 29.78 -9.01
C GLU A 295 9.32 28.61 -10.00
N ASN A 296 8.56 28.74 -11.07
CA ASN A 296 8.45 27.74 -12.14
C ASN A 296 7.88 26.39 -11.65
N ILE A 297 6.70 26.42 -11.05
CA ILE A 297 6.01 25.23 -10.57
C ILE A 297 5.56 24.39 -11.77
N VAL A 298 6.12 23.20 -11.92
CA VAL A 298 5.68 22.22 -12.92
C VAL A 298 4.36 21.59 -12.42
N PRO A 299 3.30 21.55 -13.23
CA PRO A 299 2.07 20.89 -12.80
C PRO A 299 2.28 19.40 -12.51
N CYS A 300 1.47 18.85 -11.61
CA CYS A 300 1.52 17.43 -11.28
C CYS A 300 1.08 16.58 -12.48
N PHE A 301 1.68 15.43 -12.64
CA PHE A 301 1.33 14.47 -13.69
C PHE A 301 0.14 13.60 -13.26
N LEU A 302 -0.68 13.22 -14.22
CA LEU A 302 -1.83 12.32 -14.04
C LEU A 302 -1.45 10.90 -14.44
N ALA A 303 -1.69 9.94 -13.54
CA ALA A 303 -1.51 8.51 -13.79
C ALA A 303 -2.64 7.73 -13.13
N GLY A 304 -2.60 6.41 -13.24
CA GLY A 304 -3.63 5.54 -12.64
C GLY A 304 -3.59 5.50 -11.12
N ASP A 305 -2.45 5.81 -10.52
CA ASP A 305 -2.30 5.86 -9.06
C ASP A 305 -2.04 7.29 -8.60
N VAL A 306 -2.68 7.69 -7.51
CA VAL A 306 -2.58 9.06 -6.96
C VAL A 306 -1.20 9.37 -6.41
N ARG A 307 -0.38 8.35 -6.12
CA ARG A 307 0.99 8.48 -5.60
C ARG A 307 2.03 8.68 -6.70
N ALA A 308 1.65 8.75 -7.98
CA ALA A 308 2.58 8.80 -9.11
C ALA A 308 3.61 9.94 -9.02
N ASN A 309 3.27 11.03 -8.35
CA ASN A 309 4.12 12.22 -8.21
C ASN A 309 4.93 12.24 -6.91
N GLU A 310 4.96 11.15 -6.15
CA GLU A 310 5.62 11.13 -4.84
C GLU A 310 7.14 11.31 -4.99
N VAL A 311 7.76 10.65 -5.97
CA VAL A 311 9.19 10.84 -6.32
C VAL A 311 9.38 10.78 -7.83
N ASN A 312 10.47 11.38 -8.33
CA ASN A 312 10.77 11.45 -9.77
C ASN A 312 10.89 10.08 -10.43
N THR A 313 11.41 9.09 -9.72
CA THR A 313 11.56 7.72 -10.25
C THR A 313 10.20 7.04 -10.43
N LEU A 314 9.21 7.37 -9.61
CA LEU A 314 7.83 6.91 -9.82
C LEU A 314 7.22 7.55 -11.06
N ILE A 315 7.42 8.87 -11.24
CA ILE A 315 6.96 9.59 -12.45
C ILE A 315 7.56 8.90 -13.69
N ALA A 316 8.87 8.61 -13.65
CA ALA A 316 9.56 7.92 -14.76
C ALA A 316 8.95 6.53 -15.02
N SER A 317 8.68 5.76 -13.96
CA SER A 317 8.08 4.43 -14.08
C SER A 317 6.69 4.50 -14.73
N HIS A 318 5.84 5.41 -14.25
CA HIS A 318 4.50 5.61 -14.84
C HIS A 318 4.60 6.06 -16.30
N THR A 319 5.57 6.92 -16.64
CA THR A 319 5.82 7.38 -18.02
C THR A 319 6.19 6.21 -18.93
N ILE A 320 7.11 5.35 -18.48
CA ILE A 320 7.56 4.16 -19.25
C ILE A 320 6.36 3.25 -19.55
N TRP A 321 5.50 2.99 -18.55
CA TRP A 321 4.37 2.08 -18.74
C TRP A 321 3.24 2.70 -19.56
N LEU A 322 3.05 4.01 -19.53
CA LEU A 322 2.16 4.73 -20.45
C LEU A 322 2.67 4.56 -21.89
N ARG A 323 3.97 4.78 -22.12
CA ARG A 323 4.60 4.63 -23.45
C ARG A 323 4.47 3.18 -23.94
N GLU A 324 4.73 2.19 -23.07
CA GLU A 324 4.61 0.77 -23.42
C GLU A 324 3.18 0.41 -23.83
N HIS A 325 2.18 0.89 -23.09
CA HIS A 325 0.78 0.71 -23.49
C HIS A 325 0.54 1.26 -24.90
N ASN A 326 0.96 2.49 -25.14
CA ASN A 326 0.70 3.17 -26.43
C ASN A 326 1.48 2.49 -27.57
N ARG A 327 2.72 2.04 -27.31
CA ARG A 327 3.50 1.26 -28.28
C ARG A 327 2.77 -0.03 -28.66
N LEU A 328 2.30 -0.77 -27.67
CA LEU A 328 1.54 -2.03 -27.87
C LEU A 328 0.21 -1.76 -28.61
N ALA A 329 -0.49 -0.71 -28.24
CA ALA A 329 -1.78 -0.36 -28.86
C ALA A 329 -1.60 -0.05 -30.35
N ARG A 330 -0.58 0.76 -30.71
CA ARG A 330 -0.25 1.06 -32.12
C ARG A 330 0.06 -0.21 -32.91
N GLU A 331 0.88 -1.12 -32.37
CA GLU A 331 1.21 -2.39 -33.02
C GLU A 331 -0.03 -3.30 -33.16
N LEU A 332 -0.84 -3.39 -32.11
CA LEU A 332 -2.09 -4.17 -32.15
C LEU A 332 -3.05 -3.62 -33.21
N LYS A 333 -3.17 -2.31 -33.33
CA LYS A 333 -4.02 -1.66 -34.36
C LYS A 333 -3.47 -1.93 -35.76
N ARG A 334 -2.13 -1.86 -35.93
CA ARG A 334 -1.47 -2.13 -37.22
C ARG A 334 -1.77 -3.54 -37.72
N ILE A 335 -1.72 -4.55 -36.85
CA ILE A 335 -1.96 -5.96 -37.23
C ILE A 335 -3.46 -6.32 -37.19
N ASN A 336 -4.30 -5.53 -36.56
CA ASN A 336 -5.75 -5.75 -36.46
C ASN A 336 -6.51 -4.44 -36.80
N PRO A 337 -6.42 -3.94 -38.03
CA PRO A 337 -6.97 -2.61 -38.38
C PRO A 337 -8.49 -2.51 -38.20
N HIS A 338 -9.20 -3.63 -38.21
CA HIS A 338 -10.66 -3.68 -38.06
C HIS A 338 -11.12 -3.68 -36.58
N SER A 339 -10.19 -3.84 -35.63
CA SER A 339 -10.54 -3.80 -34.19
C SER A 339 -10.79 -2.35 -33.76
N ASN A 340 -11.84 -2.16 -32.97
CA ASN A 340 -12.14 -0.83 -32.42
C ASN A 340 -11.20 -0.50 -31.26
N GLY A 341 -11.18 0.78 -30.87
CA GLY A 341 -10.30 1.30 -29.82
C GLY A 341 -10.48 0.59 -28.47
N GLU A 342 -11.70 0.20 -28.12
CA GLU A 342 -11.94 -0.54 -26.87
C GLU A 342 -11.25 -1.90 -26.91
N GLN A 343 -11.34 -2.61 -28.01
CA GLN A 343 -10.68 -3.93 -28.16
C GLN A 343 -9.15 -3.80 -28.09
N ILE A 344 -8.60 -2.80 -28.77
CA ILE A 344 -7.15 -2.52 -28.76
C ILE A 344 -6.69 -2.18 -27.34
N TYR A 345 -7.38 -1.26 -26.67
CA TYR A 345 -7.08 -0.85 -25.29
C TYR A 345 -7.05 -2.05 -24.34
N GLN A 346 -8.09 -2.90 -24.39
CA GLN A 346 -8.19 -4.04 -23.47
C GLN A 346 -7.12 -5.11 -23.76
N GLU A 347 -6.75 -5.31 -25.03
CA GLU A 347 -5.66 -6.24 -25.38
C GLU A 347 -4.31 -5.70 -24.90
N ALA A 348 -4.03 -4.41 -25.12
CA ALA A 348 -2.80 -3.77 -24.64
C ALA A 348 -2.72 -3.83 -23.12
N ARG A 349 -3.81 -3.44 -22.41
CA ARG A 349 -3.89 -3.52 -20.94
C ARG A 349 -3.62 -4.93 -20.42
N LYS A 350 -4.19 -5.94 -21.09
CA LYS A 350 -4.01 -7.35 -20.72
C LYS A 350 -2.55 -7.78 -20.88
N ILE A 351 -1.86 -7.30 -21.92
CA ILE A 351 -0.44 -7.60 -22.16
C ILE A 351 0.44 -6.88 -21.10
N VAL A 352 0.19 -5.61 -20.83
CA VAL A 352 0.94 -4.84 -19.81
C VAL A 352 0.86 -5.53 -18.44
N GLY A 353 -0.35 -5.92 -18.01
CA GLY A 353 -0.49 -6.66 -16.75
C GLY A 353 0.31 -7.96 -16.73
N ALA A 354 0.28 -8.69 -17.86
CA ALA A 354 1.04 -9.94 -17.99
C ALA A 354 2.56 -9.70 -17.92
N MET A 355 3.04 -8.60 -18.50
CA MET A 355 4.45 -8.20 -18.44
C MET A 355 4.86 -7.89 -17.00
N MET A 356 4.05 -7.16 -16.26
CA MET A 356 4.31 -6.86 -14.84
C MET A 356 4.35 -8.15 -14.01
N GLN A 357 3.42 -9.06 -14.22
CA GLN A 357 3.41 -10.38 -13.57
C GLN A 357 4.70 -11.15 -13.83
N ARG A 358 5.12 -11.18 -15.10
CA ARG A 358 6.35 -11.88 -15.52
C ARG A 358 7.59 -11.28 -14.84
N ILE A 359 7.77 -9.97 -14.95
CA ILE A 359 8.93 -9.26 -14.37
C ILE A 359 8.97 -9.50 -12.85
N THR A 360 7.83 -9.34 -12.18
CA THR A 360 7.75 -9.52 -10.74
C THR A 360 8.20 -10.92 -10.31
N PHE A 361 7.66 -11.96 -10.93
CA PHE A 361 7.88 -13.33 -10.45
C PHE A 361 9.20 -13.93 -10.92
N THR A 362 9.80 -13.41 -12.00
CA THR A 362 11.02 -14.02 -12.55
C THR A 362 12.26 -13.14 -12.40
N GLU A 363 12.09 -11.83 -12.25
CA GLU A 363 13.24 -10.92 -12.12
C GLU A 363 13.36 -10.31 -10.72
N TYR A 364 12.24 -9.93 -10.11
CA TYR A 364 12.23 -9.19 -8.83
C TYR A 364 12.18 -10.13 -7.60
N LEU A 365 11.14 -10.95 -7.47
CA LEU A 365 10.92 -11.77 -6.26
C LEU A 365 12.09 -12.71 -5.94
N PRO A 366 12.76 -13.34 -6.90
CA PRO A 366 13.91 -14.21 -6.58
C PRO A 366 15.04 -13.47 -5.84
N LYS A 367 15.18 -12.16 -6.07
CA LYS A 367 16.22 -11.33 -5.44
C LYS A 367 15.83 -10.87 -4.04
N ILE A 368 14.52 -10.69 -3.81
CA ILE A 368 14.01 -10.25 -2.49
C ILE A 368 13.86 -11.45 -1.55
N LEU A 369 13.29 -12.55 -2.04
CA LEU A 369 12.87 -13.70 -1.21
C LEU A 369 13.90 -14.84 -1.19
N GLY A 370 14.88 -14.80 -2.10
CA GLY A 370 15.84 -15.90 -2.24
C GLY A 370 15.17 -17.19 -2.68
N GLN A 371 15.94 -18.25 -2.77
CA GLN A 371 15.44 -19.55 -3.22
C GLN A 371 14.38 -20.12 -2.29
N ARG A 372 14.56 -19.97 -0.97
CA ARG A 372 13.60 -20.50 0.02
C ARG A 372 12.21 -19.87 -0.14
N GLY A 373 12.14 -18.55 -0.41
CA GLY A 373 10.86 -17.88 -0.64
C GLY A 373 10.23 -18.32 -1.97
N MET A 374 11.04 -18.49 -3.01
CA MET A 374 10.54 -18.99 -4.31
C MET A 374 10.03 -20.43 -4.20
N ASP A 375 10.70 -21.27 -3.40
CA ASP A 375 10.24 -22.64 -3.13
C ASP A 375 8.90 -22.65 -2.37
N GLN A 376 8.72 -21.72 -1.42
CA GLN A 376 7.46 -21.56 -0.70
C GLN A 376 6.33 -21.12 -1.63
N ILE A 377 6.60 -20.21 -2.55
CA ILE A 377 5.63 -19.81 -3.59
C ILE A 377 5.32 -21.03 -4.49
N GLY A 378 6.35 -21.78 -4.86
CA GLY A 378 6.23 -23.00 -5.68
C GLY A 378 5.85 -22.72 -7.13
N GLU A 379 5.76 -23.78 -7.93
CA GLU A 379 5.37 -23.68 -9.34
C GLU A 379 3.89 -23.34 -9.51
N TYR A 380 3.56 -22.67 -10.59
CA TYR A 380 2.17 -22.32 -10.89
C TYR A 380 1.41 -23.56 -11.40
N ALA A 381 0.45 -24.00 -10.59
CA ALA A 381 -0.37 -25.18 -10.88
C ALA A 381 -1.72 -24.83 -11.56
N GLY A 382 -1.95 -23.55 -11.83
CA GLY A 382 -3.20 -23.07 -12.43
C GLY A 382 -4.03 -22.25 -11.43
N TYR A 383 -5.04 -21.55 -11.95
CA TYR A 383 -5.96 -20.73 -11.15
C TYR A 383 -6.73 -21.59 -10.15
N ASN A 384 -6.71 -21.17 -8.89
CA ASN A 384 -7.44 -21.83 -7.79
C ASN A 384 -8.56 -20.92 -7.28
N PRO A 385 -9.84 -21.25 -7.57
CA PRO A 385 -10.97 -20.39 -7.15
C PRO A 385 -11.21 -20.38 -5.63
N ASN A 386 -10.52 -21.20 -4.85
CA ASN A 386 -10.62 -21.22 -3.39
C ASN A 386 -9.52 -20.34 -2.73
N VAL A 387 -8.57 -19.82 -3.49
CA VAL A 387 -7.55 -18.89 -2.99
C VAL A 387 -8.08 -17.46 -3.10
N ASN A 388 -8.11 -16.75 -1.98
CA ASN A 388 -8.48 -15.33 -1.94
C ASN A 388 -7.23 -14.49 -2.21
N PRO A 389 -7.14 -13.79 -3.35
CA PRO A 389 -5.97 -12.99 -3.70
C PRO A 389 -5.91 -11.64 -2.99
N SER A 390 -6.95 -11.26 -2.24
CA SER A 390 -6.99 -9.94 -1.58
C SER A 390 -5.74 -9.73 -0.73
N THR A 391 -5.17 -8.53 -0.82
CA THR A 391 -3.97 -8.16 -0.07
C THR A 391 -4.25 -8.24 1.43
N ARG A 392 -3.31 -8.84 2.16
CA ARG A 392 -3.39 -8.94 3.62
C ARG A 392 -2.92 -7.64 4.24
N ASN A 393 -3.57 -7.28 5.33
CA ASN A 393 -3.28 -6.06 6.07
C ASN A 393 -1.81 -6.02 6.50
N GLU A 394 -1.33 -7.14 7.01
CA GLU A 394 0.03 -7.26 7.51
C GLU A 394 1.09 -7.20 6.40
N PHE A 395 0.73 -7.67 5.20
CA PHE A 395 1.60 -7.50 4.02
C PHE A 395 1.72 -6.01 3.68
N ALA A 396 0.59 -5.32 3.51
CA ALA A 396 0.55 -3.90 3.11
C ALA A 396 1.13 -2.96 4.18
N THR A 397 0.98 -3.35 5.47
CA THR A 397 1.32 -2.47 6.60
C THR A 397 2.72 -2.73 7.14
N ALA A 398 3.25 -3.94 6.95
CA ALA A 398 4.56 -4.32 7.49
C ALA A 398 5.46 -5.00 6.44
N ALA A 399 5.08 -6.17 5.94
CA ALA A 399 6.04 -6.99 5.18
C ALA A 399 6.52 -6.31 3.89
N PHE A 400 5.63 -5.71 3.10
CA PHE A 400 6.05 -5.07 1.85
C PHE A 400 6.66 -3.68 2.08
N ARG A 401 6.58 -3.16 3.32
CA ARG A 401 7.31 -1.94 3.73
C ARG A 401 8.79 -2.19 4.07
N PHE A 402 9.30 -3.40 3.89
CA PHE A 402 10.74 -3.67 3.97
C PHE A 402 11.52 -2.74 3.04
N GLY A 403 10.93 -2.40 1.90
CA GLY A 403 11.54 -1.54 0.88
C GLY A 403 11.83 -0.12 1.34
N HIS A 404 11.20 0.35 2.42
CA HIS A 404 11.49 1.69 2.97
C HIS A 404 12.95 1.80 3.44
N ALA A 405 13.54 0.72 3.92
CA ALA A 405 14.96 0.70 4.29
C ALA A 405 15.89 0.69 3.07
N ALA A 406 15.36 0.43 1.87
CA ALA A 406 16.13 0.38 0.63
C ALA A 406 16.11 1.70 -0.16
N ILE A 407 15.40 2.74 0.32
CA ILE A 407 15.22 4.00 -0.43
C ILE A 407 16.57 4.70 -0.68
N GLY A 408 17.52 4.61 0.25
CA GLY A 408 18.85 5.18 0.09
C GLY A 408 19.80 4.39 -0.82
N GLY A 409 19.29 3.43 -1.59
CA GLY A 409 20.12 2.55 -2.43
C GLY A 409 20.69 1.37 -1.67
N THR A 410 20.27 1.18 -0.43
CA THR A 410 20.73 0.08 0.44
C THR A 410 19.57 -0.87 0.68
N VAL A 411 19.78 -2.15 0.45
CA VAL A 411 18.85 -3.14 0.95
C VAL A 411 19.45 -3.68 2.26
N ARG A 412 19.35 -2.84 3.30
CA ARG A 412 19.80 -3.18 4.64
C ARG A 412 18.65 -3.15 5.63
N ARG A 413 18.91 -3.65 6.81
CA ARG A 413 17.94 -3.77 7.90
C ARG A 413 17.60 -2.42 8.54
N ILE A 414 18.46 -1.41 8.32
CA ILE A 414 18.39 -0.10 8.96
C ILE A 414 18.17 1.00 7.92
N MET A 415 17.64 2.12 8.36
CA MET A 415 17.19 3.22 7.51
C MET A 415 18.07 4.46 7.69
N HIS A 416 18.44 5.12 6.60
CA HIS A 416 19.24 6.35 6.64
C HIS A 416 18.50 7.47 7.37
N GLU A 417 19.23 8.26 8.17
CA GLU A 417 18.66 9.32 9.01
C GLU A 417 17.84 10.37 8.25
N GLU A 418 18.09 10.58 6.97
CA GLU A 418 17.28 11.50 6.16
C GLU A 418 15.81 11.10 6.13
N LEU A 419 15.53 9.80 6.18
CA LEU A 419 14.16 9.27 6.18
C LEU A 419 13.52 9.29 7.58
N SER A 420 14.34 9.34 8.64
CA SER A 420 13.83 9.39 10.01
C SER A 420 13.91 10.78 10.64
N GLN A 421 14.75 11.68 10.12
CA GLN A 421 14.91 13.03 10.67
C GLN A 421 14.29 14.11 9.77
N ASN A 422 14.32 13.94 8.46
CA ASN A 422 14.04 15.01 7.51
C ASN A 422 12.91 14.71 6.50
N LEU A 423 12.16 13.61 6.68
CA LEU A 423 11.14 13.21 5.71
C LEU A 423 10.11 14.33 5.49
N PHE A 424 10.00 14.80 4.26
CA PHE A 424 9.07 15.87 3.85
C PHE A 424 9.22 17.17 4.67
N ALA A 425 10.44 17.50 5.06
CA ALA A 425 10.73 18.67 5.90
C ALA A 425 10.26 20.00 5.27
N LEU A 426 10.28 20.09 3.93
CA LEU A 426 9.84 21.32 3.23
C LEU A 426 8.32 21.49 3.18
N LYS A 427 7.56 20.43 3.43
CA LYS A 427 6.10 20.46 3.33
C LYS A 427 5.40 20.59 4.70
N ASN A 428 5.99 20.03 5.72
CA ASN A 428 5.37 19.94 7.05
C ASN A 428 6.03 20.93 8.01
N GLN A 429 5.26 21.41 8.97
CA GLN A 429 5.79 22.25 10.07
C GLN A 429 6.86 21.52 10.87
N ILE A 430 6.74 20.19 10.93
CA ILE A 430 7.72 19.30 11.55
C ILE A 430 8.05 18.18 10.55
N ALA A 431 9.32 17.89 10.36
CA ALA A 431 9.75 16.77 9.51
C ALA A 431 9.20 15.46 10.08
N LEU A 432 8.81 14.55 9.19
CA LEU A 432 8.28 13.24 9.58
C LEU A 432 9.43 12.23 9.72
N ASP A 433 9.07 11.04 10.18
CA ASP A 433 9.97 9.90 10.40
C ASP A 433 9.32 8.65 9.82
N LEU A 434 9.89 8.11 8.75
CA LEU A 434 9.29 6.98 8.02
C LEU A 434 9.24 5.71 8.87
N ALA A 435 10.26 5.43 9.70
CA ALA A 435 10.28 4.25 10.57
C ALA A 435 9.19 4.36 11.65
N SER A 436 9.07 5.55 12.25
CA SER A 436 7.99 5.83 13.21
C SER A 436 6.62 5.66 12.56
N LEU A 437 6.44 6.17 11.33
CA LEU A 437 5.18 6.04 10.60
C LEU A 437 4.82 4.58 10.33
N ASN A 438 5.81 3.74 10.00
CA ASN A 438 5.57 2.31 9.76
C ASN A 438 5.11 1.59 11.03
N THR A 439 5.80 1.82 12.14
CA THR A 439 5.48 1.19 13.42
C THR A 439 4.11 1.66 13.92
N GLN A 440 3.85 2.97 13.86
CA GLN A 440 2.56 3.55 14.27
C GLN A 440 1.41 3.02 13.41
N ARG A 441 1.66 2.82 12.10
CA ARG A 441 0.67 2.26 11.18
C ARG A 441 0.35 0.80 11.52
N GLY A 442 1.35 0.03 11.95
CA GLY A 442 1.15 -1.33 12.46
C GLY A 442 0.19 -1.34 13.65
N ARG A 443 0.43 -0.46 14.62
CA ARG A 443 -0.46 -0.30 15.79
C ARG A 443 -1.86 0.16 15.38
N ASP A 444 -1.96 1.15 14.49
CA ASP A 444 -3.24 1.65 13.95
C ASP A 444 -4.06 0.53 13.28
N HIS A 445 -3.39 -0.36 12.56
CA HIS A 445 -4.05 -1.45 11.82
C HIS A 445 -4.30 -2.69 12.69
N GLY A 446 -3.92 -2.66 13.96
CA GLY A 446 -4.10 -3.78 14.87
C GLY A 446 -3.25 -4.98 14.50
N ILE A 447 -2.04 -4.76 14.00
CA ILE A 447 -1.13 -5.85 13.61
C ILE A 447 -0.60 -6.53 14.89
N PRO A 448 -0.72 -7.86 15.03
CA PRO A 448 -0.17 -8.57 16.18
C PRO A 448 1.33 -8.34 16.35
N PHE A 449 1.83 -8.56 17.58
CA PHE A 449 3.23 -8.40 17.92
C PHE A 449 4.09 -9.48 17.26
N TYR A 450 5.37 -9.22 17.13
CA TYR A 450 6.35 -10.01 16.37
C TYR A 450 6.35 -11.49 16.75
N ASN A 451 6.22 -11.81 18.04
CA ASN A 451 6.29 -13.20 18.52
C ASN A 451 5.12 -14.07 17.98
N ASP A 452 3.97 -13.47 17.66
CA ASP A 452 2.87 -14.18 17.00
C ASP A 452 3.24 -14.54 15.56
N TRP A 453 4.01 -13.68 14.90
CA TRP A 453 4.45 -13.89 13.51
C TRP A 453 5.55 -14.94 13.42
N ARG A 454 6.41 -15.04 14.44
CA ARG A 454 7.34 -16.16 14.56
C ARG A 454 6.57 -17.48 14.47
N ALA A 455 5.53 -17.62 15.31
CA ALA A 455 4.69 -18.82 15.32
C ALA A 455 3.98 -19.05 13.98
N PHE A 456 3.44 -18.00 13.38
CA PHE A 456 2.79 -18.07 12.06
C PHE A 456 3.76 -18.60 10.99
N CYS A 457 5.00 -18.19 11.05
CA CYS A 457 6.05 -18.56 10.08
C CYS A 457 6.82 -19.83 10.47
N ASN A 458 6.29 -20.59 11.43
CA ASN A 458 6.87 -21.86 11.92
C ASN A 458 8.24 -21.68 12.59
N LEU A 459 8.50 -20.50 13.14
CA LEU A 459 9.62 -20.26 14.06
C LEU A 459 9.12 -20.51 15.50
N PRO A 460 9.96 -21.01 16.40
CA PRO A 460 9.53 -21.16 17.78
C PRO A 460 9.25 -19.79 18.42
N ARG A 461 8.21 -19.72 19.24
CA ARG A 461 7.98 -18.52 20.06
C ARG A 461 9.19 -18.31 20.98
N ALA A 462 9.65 -17.06 21.05
CA ALA A 462 10.70 -16.68 21.98
C ALA A 462 10.10 -16.48 23.38
N GLU A 463 10.79 -16.98 24.39
CA GLU A 463 10.46 -16.74 25.82
C GLU A 463 11.36 -15.66 26.40
N SER A 464 12.49 -15.40 25.76
CA SER A 464 13.46 -14.37 26.12
C SER A 464 14.09 -13.76 24.88
N PHE A 465 14.80 -12.63 25.03
CA PHE A 465 15.52 -11.99 23.92
C PHE A 465 16.69 -12.87 23.42
N ASP A 466 17.25 -13.73 24.26
CA ASP A 466 18.29 -14.68 23.84
C ASP A 466 17.76 -15.71 22.84
N ASP A 467 16.49 -16.07 22.93
CA ASP A 467 15.88 -17.04 22.00
C ASP A 467 15.79 -16.46 20.56
N LEU A 468 16.01 -15.16 20.42
CA LEU A 468 16.01 -14.48 19.12
C LEU A 468 17.36 -14.57 18.40
N ALA A 469 18.38 -15.22 18.98
CA ALA A 469 19.74 -15.27 18.45
C ALA A 469 19.82 -15.89 17.03
N GLY A 470 18.87 -16.74 16.68
CA GLY A 470 18.79 -17.36 15.36
C GLY A 470 18.43 -16.37 14.24
N GLU A 471 17.68 -15.33 14.55
CA GLU A 471 17.23 -14.32 13.59
C GLU A 471 17.96 -12.98 13.75
N PHE A 472 18.62 -12.77 14.87
CA PHE A 472 19.37 -11.55 15.21
C PHE A 472 20.75 -11.97 15.73
N SER A 473 21.69 -12.21 14.83
CA SER A 473 23.05 -12.66 15.20
C SER A 473 23.81 -11.61 16.02
N ASN A 474 23.52 -10.32 15.81
CA ASN A 474 24.12 -9.23 16.58
C ASN A 474 23.44 -9.11 17.95
N SER A 475 24.19 -9.37 19.03
CA SER A 475 23.68 -9.24 20.39
C SER A 475 23.23 -7.83 20.74
N ASP A 476 23.93 -6.80 20.22
CA ASP A 476 23.57 -5.40 20.51
C ASP A 476 22.13 -5.08 20.08
N VAL A 477 21.68 -5.68 18.98
CA VAL A 477 20.28 -5.52 18.51
C VAL A 477 19.32 -6.17 19.52
N ARG A 478 19.64 -7.36 20.01
CA ARG A 478 18.80 -8.06 21.01
C ARG A 478 18.74 -7.29 22.33
N ASP A 479 19.90 -6.79 22.77
CA ASP A 479 19.99 -5.99 24.00
C ASP A 479 19.19 -4.69 23.87
N THR A 480 19.30 -4.00 22.73
CA THR A 480 18.50 -2.79 22.46
C THR A 480 17.00 -3.10 22.40
N LEU A 481 16.62 -4.23 21.79
CA LEU A 481 15.20 -4.66 21.77
C LEU A 481 14.70 -4.89 23.21
N ALA A 482 15.54 -5.49 24.08
CA ALA A 482 15.19 -5.72 25.48
C ALA A 482 15.03 -4.39 26.24
N ASP A 483 15.96 -3.47 26.05
CA ASP A 483 15.91 -2.15 26.71
C ASP A 483 14.68 -1.34 26.28
N VAL A 484 14.33 -1.41 24.97
CA VAL A 484 13.24 -0.61 24.40
C VAL A 484 11.86 -1.22 24.72
N TYR A 485 11.70 -2.54 24.63
CA TYR A 485 10.37 -3.19 24.72
C TYR A 485 10.10 -3.89 26.05
N GLY A 486 11.12 -4.27 26.78
CA GLY A 486 11.00 -4.94 28.10
C GLY A 486 10.60 -6.41 28.02
N ASP A 487 9.78 -6.81 27.06
CA ASP A 487 9.34 -8.20 26.89
C ASP A 487 9.25 -8.56 25.40
N VAL A 488 9.65 -9.79 25.04
CA VAL A 488 9.67 -10.27 23.65
C VAL A 488 8.27 -10.26 23.00
N ASN A 489 7.22 -10.36 23.81
CA ASN A 489 5.84 -10.39 23.30
C ASN A 489 5.29 -8.98 23.01
N ASN A 490 6.04 -7.93 23.36
CA ASN A 490 5.64 -6.54 23.13
C ASN A 490 6.23 -5.93 21.85
N ILE A 491 7.13 -6.65 21.18
CA ILE A 491 7.88 -6.11 20.03
C ILE A 491 6.93 -5.92 18.83
N ASP A 492 6.87 -4.69 18.31
CA ASP A 492 6.12 -4.41 17.08
C ASP A 492 6.67 -5.23 15.90
N LEU A 493 5.79 -5.70 15.02
CA LEU A 493 6.19 -6.56 13.88
C LEU A 493 7.19 -5.88 12.94
N TRP A 494 6.88 -4.65 12.47
CA TRP A 494 7.70 -4.04 11.40
C TRP A 494 9.15 -3.83 11.81
N PRO A 495 9.46 -3.20 12.98
CA PRO A 495 10.88 -3.00 13.32
C PRO A 495 11.61 -4.32 13.55
N ALA A 496 10.98 -5.29 14.22
CA ALA A 496 11.64 -6.57 14.47
C ALA A 496 11.95 -7.31 13.16
N ALA A 497 10.94 -7.50 12.32
CA ALA A 497 11.13 -8.25 11.07
C ALA A 497 12.04 -7.51 10.07
N GLN A 498 12.13 -6.17 10.18
CA GLN A 498 13.08 -5.37 9.39
C GLN A 498 14.53 -5.62 9.85
N LEU A 499 14.72 -5.85 11.15
CA LEU A 499 16.04 -6.04 11.75
C LEU A 499 16.56 -7.49 11.68
N GLU A 500 15.71 -8.46 11.32
CA GLU A 500 16.14 -9.85 11.16
C GLU A 500 17.32 -9.96 10.19
N ASP A 501 18.23 -10.88 10.46
CA ASP A 501 19.30 -11.23 9.52
C ASP A 501 18.69 -11.72 8.21
N HIS A 502 19.21 -11.22 7.10
CA HIS A 502 18.73 -11.63 5.77
C HIS A 502 19.03 -13.13 5.54
N GLU A 503 18.08 -13.83 4.96
CA GLU A 503 18.32 -15.20 4.52
C GLU A 503 19.24 -15.25 3.29
N ASP A 504 19.90 -16.40 3.07
CA ASP A 504 20.83 -16.57 1.95
C ASP A 504 20.16 -16.24 0.60
N GLY A 505 20.76 -15.33 -0.12
CA GLY A 505 20.27 -14.88 -1.43
C GLY A 505 19.03 -13.98 -1.38
N ALA A 506 18.54 -13.68 -0.18
CA ALA A 506 17.38 -12.81 0.02
C ALA A 506 17.79 -11.38 0.45
N ARG A 507 16.82 -10.50 0.55
CA ARG A 507 16.98 -9.15 1.10
C ARG A 507 16.01 -8.90 2.26
N VAL A 508 15.51 -9.98 2.84
CA VAL A 508 14.65 -9.97 4.05
C VAL A 508 14.99 -11.18 4.90
N GLY A 509 14.63 -11.10 6.17
CA GLY A 509 14.73 -12.21 7.11
C GLY A 509 13.55 -13.18 6.97
N PRO A 510 13.53 -14.23 7.80
CA PRO A 510 12.56 -15.33 7.67
C PRO A 510 11.11 -14.90 7.81
N THR A 511 10.80 -13.93 8.69
CA THR A 511 9.41 -13.51 8.92
C THR A 511 8.84 -12.78 7.69
N PHE A 512 9.53 -11.75 7.19
CA PHE A 512 9.06 -11.05 5.98
C PHE A 512 9.08 -11.96 4.76
N ARG A 513 10.08 -12.84 4.60
CA ARG A 513 10.12 -13.82 3.50
C ARG A 513 8.86 -14.69 3.53
N CYS A 514 8.53 -15.23 4.69
CA CYS A 514 7.36 -16.10 4.89
C CYS A 514 6.07 -15.37 4.50
N MET A 515 5.84 -14.18 5.04
CA MET A 515 4.61 -13.41 4.81
C MET A 515 4.47 -12.99 3.33
N MET A 516 5.57 -12.52 2.74
CA MET A 516 5.55 -12.09 1.33
C MET A 516 5.34 -13.26 0.39
N ALA A 517 5.99 -14.41 0.64
CA ALA A 517 5.81 -15.60 -0.19
C ALA A 517 4.34 -16.05 -0.18
N GLU A 518 3.69 -16.06 0.98
CA GLU A 518 2.27 -16.41 1.10
C GLU A 518 1.38 -15.43 0.33
N GLN A 519 1.67 -14.13 0.44
CA GLN A 519 0.86 -13.11 -0.27
C GLN A 519 1.07 -13.18 -1.78
N PHE A 520 2.31 -13.26 -2.26
CA PHE A 520 2.56 -13.33 -3.70
C PHE A 520 2.02 -14.61 -4.31
N LYS A 521 2.09 -15.73 -3.58
CA LYS A 521 1.45 -16.98 -4.00
C LYS A 521 -0.07 -16.77 -4.16
N ALA A 522 -0.70 -16.10 -3.21
CA ALA A 522 -2.15 -15.82 -3.27
C ALA A 522 -2.49 -14.88 -4.44
N HIS A 523 -1.70 -13.83 -4.68
CA HIS A 523 -1.88 -12.93 -5.84
C HIS A 523 -1.85 -13.70 -7.15
N ARG A 524 -0.94 -14.69 -7.27
CA ARG A 524 -0.77 -15.51 -8.48
C ARG A 524 -1.89 -16.56 -8.62
N ASP A 525 -2.06 -17.37 -7.58
CA ASP A 525 -2.92 -18.58 -7.68
C ASP A 525 -4.41 -18.22 -7.60
N GLY A 526 -4.76 -17.11 -6.94
CA GLY A 526 -6.12 -16.61 -6.85
C GLY A 526 -6.56 -15.71 -8.01
N ASP A 527 -5.69 -15.47 -8.98
CA ASP A 527 -5.97 -14.60 -10.11
C ASP A 527 -6.38 -15.42 -11.35
N ARG A 528 -7.66 -15.33 -11.73
CA ARG A 528 -8.20 -16.04 -12.90
C ARG A 528 -7.56 -15.59 -14.22
N PHE A 529 -6.98 -14.40 -14.24
CA PHE A 529 -6.35 -13.81 -15.42
C PHE A 529 -4.81 -13.83 -15.37
N TRP A 530 -4.25 -14.66 -14.48
CA TRP A 530 -2.79 -14.84 -14.40
C TRP A 530 -2.24 -15.28 -15.77
N TYR A 531 -1.16 -14.63 -16.25
CA TYR A 531 -0.71 -14.78 -17.65
C TYR A 531 -0.40 -16.23 -18.07
N GLN A 532 0.05 -17.07 -17.15
CA GLN A 532 0.36 -18.48 -17.43
C GLN A 532 -0.90 -19.36 -17.56
N GLY A 533 -2.05 -18.83 -17.14
CA GLY A 533 -3.32 -19.56 -17.21
C GLY A 533 -3.65 -19.99 -18.65
N ALA A 534 -4.02 -21.26 -18.83
CA ALA A 534 -4.21 -21.87 -20.14
C ALA A 534 -5.25 -21.14 -21.03
N ARG A 535 -6.20 -20.44 -20.40
CA ARG A 535 -7.29 -19.75 -21.10
C ARG A 535 -7.07 -18.24 -21.23
N VAL A 536 -5.93 -17.71 -20.73
CA VAL A 536 -5.66 -16.27 -20.73
C VAL A 536 -4.97 -15.85 -22.02
N PHE A 537 -3.91 -16.55 -22.38
CA PHE A 537 -3.16 -16.33 -23.63
C PHE A 537 -2.97 -17.65 -24.36
N LYS A 538 -2.83 -17.59 -25.68
CA LYS A 538 -2.46 -18.75 -26.53
C LYS A 538 -1.01 -19.18 -26.19
N PRO A 539 -0.65 -20.45 -26.40
CA PRO A 539 0.72 -20.92 -26.10
C PRO A 539 1.82 -20.04 -26.69
N ALA A 540 1.70 -19.65 -27.97
CA ALA A 540 2.70 -18.81 -28.63
C ALA A 540 2.78 -17.41 -27.97
N GLN A 541 1.65 -16.86 -27.52
CA GLN A 541 1.63 -15.57 -26.81
C GLN A 541 2.33 -15.70 -25.45
N ARG A 542 2.03 -16.77 -24.68
CA ARG A 542 2.71 -17.04 -23.40
C ARG A 542 4.22 -17.15 -23.59
N ALA A 543 4.66 -17.83 -24.65
CA ALA A 543 6.09 -17.98 -24.97
C ALA A 543 6.76 -16.62 -25.25
N GLN A 544 6.03 -15.65 -25.82
CA GLN A 544 6.59 -14.31 -26.01
C GLN A 544 6.62 -13.54 -24.68
N ILE A 545 5.54 -13.61 -23.88
CA ILE A 545 5.49 -12.95 -22.57
C ILE A 545 6.61 -13.47 -21.66
N SER A 546 6.93 -14.77 -21.70
CA SER A 546 8.00 -15.37 -20.89
C SER A 546 9.40 -14.83 -21.22
N ARG A 547 9.57 -14.14 -22.33
CA ARG A 547 10.84 -13.51 -22.73
C ARG A 547 10.94 -12.03 -22.36
N VAL A 548 9.85 -11.44 -21.87
CA VAL A 548 9.84 -10.01 -21.49
C VAL A 548 10.79 -9.79 -20.32
N THR A 549 11.59 -8.73 -20.39
CA THR A 549 12.42 -8.25 -19.28
C THR A 549 12.16 -6.76 -19.04
N LEU A 550 12.41 -6.30 -17.83
CA LEU A 550 12.31 -4.87 -17.53
C LEU A 550 13.30 -4.07 -18.38
N ALA A 551 14.51 -4.61 -18.61
CA ALA A 551 15.49 -4.00 -19.51
C ALA A 551 14.91 -3.71 -20.89
N ARG A 552 14.17 -4.67 -21.45
CA ARG A 552 13.56 -4.51 -22.78
C ARG A 552 12.47 -3.43 -22.77
N VAL A 553 11.63 -3.41 -21.73
CA VAL A 553 10.59 -2.38 -21.58
C VAL A 553 11.22 -0.98 -21.52
N ILE A 554 12.29 -0.84 -20.75
CA ILE A 554 12.99 0.46 -20.63
C ILE A 554 13.58 0.87 -22.00
N CYS A 555 14.29 -0.03 -22.69
CA CYS A 555 14.89 0.29 -24.00
C CYS A 555 13.84 0.64 -25.05
N ASP A 556 12.69 -0.05 -25.06
CA ASP A 556 11.63 0.21 -26.05
C ASP A 556 10.92 1.56 -25.81
N ASN A 557 11.06 2.16 -24.61
CA ASN A 557 10.26 3.31 -24.20
C ASN A 557 11.09 4.49 -23.71
N THR A 558 12.43 4.48 -23.96
CA THR A 558 13.33 5.57 -23.63
C THR A 558 14.38 5.73 -24.74
N GLY A 559 15.22 6.75 -24.62
CA GLY A 559 16.38 6.92 -25.50
C GLY A 559 17.57 6.01 -25.16
N ILE A 560 17.42 5.15 -24.14
CA ILE A 560 18.49 4.24 -23.71
C ILE A 560 18.52 3.04 -24.65
N THR A 561 19.64 2.85 -25.35
CA THR A 561 19.78 1.81 -26.38
C THR A 561 20.49 0.55 -25.88
N ARG A 562 21.15 0.62 -24.72
CA ARG A 562 21.87 -0.53 -24.13
C ARG A 562 21.64 -0.58 -22.63
N LEU A 563 21.23 -1.75 -22.15
CA LEU A 563 21.10 -2.03 -20.72
C LEU A 563 21.59 -3.47 -20.46
N PRO A 564 22.06 -3.75 -19.23
CA PRO A 564 22.28 -5.14 -18.83
C PRO A 564 20.97 -5.93 -18.98
N PRO A 565 21.04 -7.22 -19.33
CA PRO A 565 19.81 -8.05 -19.43
C PRO A 565 18.99 -8.07 -18.14
N ASP A 566 19.64 -7.96 -16.99
CA ASP A 566 19.02 -7.89 -15.66
C ASP A 566 19.35 -6.53 -15.06
N VAL A 567 18.43 -5.58 -15.17
CA VAL A 567 18.62 -4.19 -14.70
C VAL A 567 18.66 -4.10 -13.16
N PHE A 568 18.23 -5.15 -12.49
CA PHE A 568 18.26 -5.20 -11.03
C PHE A 568 19.66 -5.54 -10.49
N ARG A 569 20.53 -6.15 -11.28
CA ARG A 569 21.89 -6.52 -10.85
C ARG A 569 22.91 -5.44 -11.21
N ARG A 570 23.81 -5.19 -10.29
CA ARG A 570 24.99 -4.34 -10.58
C ARG A 570 25.90 -5.10 -11.54
N THR A 571 26.35 -4.41 -12.56
CA THR A 571 27.39 -4.94 -13.46
C THR A 571 28.75 -4.57 -12.87
N VAL A 572 29.59 -5.58 -12.68
CA VAL A 572 30.99 -5.34 -12.34
C VAL A 572 31.63 -4.75 -13.59
N GLY A 573 32.11 -3.50 -13.50
CA GLY A 573 32.77 -2.78 -14.59
C GLY A 573 34.10 -3.39 -15.00
#